data_b66a2b9412ee635e4a26ce06b24ffd70
#
_entry.id   b66a2b9412ee635e4a26ce06b24ffd70
#
_cell.length_a   1.000
_cell.length_b   1.000
_cell.length_c   1.000
_cell.angle_alpha   90.00
_cell.angle_beta   90.00
_cell.angle_gamma   90.00
#
_symmetry.space_group_name_H-M   'P 1'
#
loop_
_entity.id
_entity.type
_entity.pdbx_description
1 polymer ?
#
loop_
_entity_poly.entity_id
_entity_poly.type
_entity_poly.pdbx_seq_one_letter_code
_entity_poly.pdbx_strand_id
1 'polypeptide(L)'
;MRIALLSLTALERSCMKNKIRVFLKGVGKNQKWLADSIGVSDAQISQYLSGTYGGDVRSLETKLENFVANYTANDSSNQNSFFIQTRNTEAANYIITKSIQRRMLSAIFGNAGFGKSTAIKQFIKDRPEAIYIKANNLFTTKDFLEILCEKLNLKKESRGRSLFNAVVKSLERIDRFIIIDEAEWLKDKTLDMVRNIWEESNTPIILVGTLKLKQNLKGNNGELDYLDSRIRLRLTFERLKDEELKDVCQKFGVNAWKKVKDLTNSNFRLAAFLLEEAKDLADMHGKEVDEDILIAASTMIVK
;
A
#
# COMPACT_ATOMS: atom_id res chain seq x y z
N MET A 1 8.31 -4.52 -52.67
CA MET A 1 8.90 -4.82 -51.35
C MET A 1 8.96 -3.61 -50.39
N ARG A 2 9.32 -2.40 -50.79
CA ARG A 2 9.34 -1.18 -49.91
C ARG A 2 7.95 -0.73 -49.41
N ILE A 3 6.89 -0.90 -50.18
CA ILE A 3 5.52 -0.48 -49.80
C ILE A 3 4.91 -1.39 -48.73
N ALA A 4 5.22 -2.67 -48.74
CA ALA A 4 4.74 -3.64 -47.75
C ALA A 4 5.41 -3.46 -46.37
N LEU A 5 6.69 -3.05 -46.34
CA LEU A 5 7.40 -2.75 -45.08
C LEU A 5 6.88 -1.46 -44.41
N LEU A 6 6.49 -0.44 -45.22
CA LEU A 6 5.91 0.80 -44.72
C LEU A 6 4.52 0.61 -44.13
N SER A 7 3.73 -0.32 -44.65
CA SER A 7 2.39 -0.66 -44.11
C SER A 7 2.46 -1.45 -42.80
N LEU A 8 3.44 -2.34 -42.64
CA LEU A 8 3.66 -3.07 -41.40
C LEU A 8 4.08 -2.16 -40.23
N THR A 9 5.01 -1.24 -40.49
CA THR A 9 5.45 -0.27 -39.46
C THR A 9 4.34 0.72 -39.04
N ALA A 10 3.43 1.07 -39.96
CA ALA A 10 2.29 1.94 -39.67
C ALA A 10 1.22 1.21 -38.82
N LEU A 11 1.00 -0.07 -39.09
CA LEU A 11 0.10 -0.95 -38.30
C LEU A 11 0.64 -1.20 -36.88
N GLU A 12 1.94 -1.47 -36.74
CA GLU A 12 2.60 -1.63 -35.46
C GLU A 12 2.52 -0.37 -34.59
N ARG A 13 2.78 0.80 -35.17
CA ARG A 13 2.63 2.10 -34.48
C ARG A 13 1.20 2.43 -34.08
N SER A 14 0.21 2.07 -34.91
CA SER A 14 -1.21 2.22 -34.54
C SER A 14 -1.58 1.30 -33.37
N CYS A 15 -1.04 0.10 -33.35
CA CYS A 15 -1.22 -0.86 -32.25
C CYS A 15 -0.62 -0.32 -30.95
N MET A 16 0.59 0.25 -30.97
CA MET A 16 1.25 0.78 -29.79
C MET A 16 0.53 2.00 -29.20
N LYS A 17 0.06 2.93 -30.02
CA LYS A 17 -0.74 4.08 -29.57
C LYS A 17 -2.01 3.64 -28.85
N ASN A 18 -2.71 2.65 -29.41
CA ASN A 18 -3.89 2.09 -28.77
C ASN A 18 -3.56 1.40 -27.46
N LYS A 19 -2.46 0.65 -27.39
CA LYS A 19 -1.96 0.00 -26.18
C LYS A 19 -1.73 1.00 -25.06
N ILE A 20 -1.09 2.15 -25.37
CA ILE A 20 -0.88 3.23 -24.38
C ILE A 20 -2.19 3.87 -23.93
N ARG A 21 -3.14 4.12 -24.82
CA ARG A 21 -4.45 4.68 -24.45
C ARG A 21 -5.24 3.74 -23.55
N VAL A 22 -5.25 2.46 -23.86
CA VAL A 22 -5.91 1.41 -23.05
C VAL A 22 -5.22 1.31 -21.68
N PHE A 23 -3.88 1.32 -21.66
CA PHE A 23 -3.11 1.31 -20.44
C PHE A 23 -3.45 2.51 -19.53
N LEU A 24 -3.38 3.74 -20.05
CA LEU A 24 -3.71 4.95 -19.27
C LEU A 24 -5.13 4.92 -18.72
N LYS A 25 -6.09 4.45 -19.53
CA LYS A 25 -7.48 4.28 -19.09
C LYS A 25 -7.60 3.21 -17.99
N GLY A 26 -6.88 2.10 -18.13
CA GLY A 26 -6.88 1.00 -17.15
C GLY A 26 -6.31 1.41 -15.79
N VAL A 27 -5.21 2.20 -15.80
CA VAL A 27 -4.58 2.66 -14.55
C VAL A 27 -5.19 3.97 -13.99
N GLY A 28 -6.18 4.56 -14.68
CA GLY A 28 -6.82 5.81 -14.26
C GLY A 28 -5.87 7.01 -14.22
N LYS A 29 -4.83 7.02 -15.07
CA LYS A 29 -3.81 8.07 -15.13
C LYS A 29 -3.90 8.87 -16.43
N ASN A 30 -3.34 10.09 -16.42
CA ASN A 30 -3.32 10.98 -17.58
C ASN A 30 -1.97 10.95 -18.33
N GLN A 31 -1.92 11.61 -19.50
CA GLN A 31 -0.73 11.68 -20.34
C GLN A 31 0.44 12.39 -19.64
N LYS A 32 0.17 13.41 -18.85
CA LYS A 32 1.18 14.14 -18.08
C LYS A 32 1.89 13.23 -17.07
N TRP A 33 1.13 12.41 -16.34
CA TRP A 33 1.71 11.42 -15.44
C TRP A 33 2.64 10.44 -16.17
N LEU A 34 2.24 9.97 -17.37
CA LEU A 34 3.09 9.09 -18.19
C LEU A 34 4.36 9.79 -18.64
N ALA A 35 4.24 11.03 -19.09
CA ALA A 35 5.37 11.83 -19.52
C ALA A 35 6.40 12.03 -18.39
N ASP A 36 5.93 12.44 -17.21
CA ASP A 36 6.76 12.60 -16.01
C ASP A 36 7.44 11.28 -15.61
N SER A 37 6.72 10.15 -15.74
CA SER A 37 7.23 8.83 -15.36
C SER A 37 8.35 8.29 -16.25
N ILE A 38 8.36 8.67 -17.55
CA ILE A 38 9.40 8.21 -18.51
C ILE A 38 10.43 9.31 -18.85
N GLY A 39 10.33 10.47 -18.18
CA GLY A 39 11.28 11.57 -18.35
C GLY A 39 11.20 12.24 -19.72
N VAL A 40 9.98 12.52 -20.20
CA VAL A 40 9.71 13.27 -21.43
C VAL A 40 8.69 14.38 -21.18
N SER A 41 8.52 15.30 -22.13
CA SER A 41 7.49 16.36 -21.99
C SER A 41 6.08 15.83 -22.31
N ASP A 42 5.06 16.40 -21.68
CA ASP A 42 3.65 16.12 -21.98
C ASP A 42 3.31 16.35 -23.45
N ALA A 43 3.90 17.40 -24.06
CA ALA A 43 3.78 17.70 -25.48
C ALA A 43 4.28 16.55 -26.38
N GLN A 44 5.39 15.88 -26.00
CA GLN A 44 5.92 14.73 -26.75
C GLN A 44 4.94 13.55 -26.73
N ILE A 45 4.35 13.23 -25.56
CA ILE A 45 3.35 12.16 -25.45
C ILE A 45 2.09 12.50 -26.24
N SER A 46 1.60 13.74 -26.13
CA SER A 46 0.43 14.21 -26.86
C SER A 46 0.63 14.15 -28.39
N GLN A 47 1.76 14.64 -28.88
CA GLN A 47 2.13 14.56 -30.30
C GLN A 47 2.32 13.13 -30.79
N TYR A 48 2.91 12.24 -29.97
CA TYR A 48 3.04 10.82 -30.29
C TYR A 48 1.67 10.16 -30.46
N LEU A 49 0.77 10.37 -29.50
CA LEU A 49 -0.58 9.79 -29.55
C LEU A 49 -1.44 10.36 -30.68
N SER A 50 -1.27 11.64 -31.02
CA SER A 50 -1.95 12.26 -32.20
C SER A 50 -1.31 11.87 -33.54
N GLY A 51 -0.06 11.39 -33.53
CA GLY A 51 0.66 11.01 -34.75
C GLY A 51 1.46 12.13 -35.40
N THR A 52 1.61 13.25 -34.72
CA THR A 52 2.34 14.45 -35.20
C THR A 52 3.75 14.58 -34.63
N TYR A 53 4.21 13.59 -33.82
CA TYR A 53 5.53 13.60 -33.21
C TYR A 53 6.63 13.47 -34.29
N GLY A 54 7.47 14.48 -34.42
CA GLY A 54 8.55 14.59 -35.43
C GLY A 54 9.94 14.16 -34.91
N GLY A 55 10.05 13.74 -33.66
CA GLY A 55 11.32 13.31 -33.04
C GLY A 55 11.63 11.82 -33.27
N ASP A 56 12.57 11.29 -32.47
CA ASP A 56 12.93 9.87 -32.51
C ASP A 56 11.81 8.99 -31.92
N VAL A 57 10.92 8.55 -32.81
CA VAL A 57 9.76 7.71 -32.48
C VAL A 57 10.19 6.36 -31.89
N ARG A 58 11.27 5.75 -32.40
CA ARG A 58 11.74 4.45 -31.92
C ARG A 58 12.22 4.51 -30.47
N SER A 59 13.01 5.52 -30.15
CA SER A 59 13.50 5.72 -28.77
C SER A 59 12.33 5.97 -27.81
N LEU A 60 11.32 6.74 -28.22
CA LEU A 60 10.14 6.99 -27.41
C LEU A 60 9.29 5.73 -27.22
N GLU A 61 9.07 4.94 -28.26
CA GLU A 61 8.34 3.67 -28.21
C GLU A 61 9.04 2.66 -27.29
N THR A 62 10.35 2.52 -27.38
CA THR A 62 11.13 1.66 -26.47
C THR A 62 10.96 2.07 -25.00
N LYS A 63 11.00 3.38 -24.69
CA LYS A 63 10.75 3.87 -23.33
C LYS A 63 9.34 3.55 -22.87
N LEU A 64 8.34 3.75 -23.72
CA LEU A 64 6.95 3.45 -23.42
C LEU A 64 6.71 1.95 -23.21
N GLU A 65 7.28 1.10 -24.06
CA GLU A 65 7.18 -0.36 -23.91
C GLU A 65 7.81 -0.86 -22.63
N ASN A 66 9.04 -0.43 -22.35
CA ASN A 66 9.73 -0.80 -21.11
C ASN A 66 8.97 -0.32 -19.88
N PHE A 67 8.45 0.90 -19.91
CA PHE A 67 7.66 1.42 -18.80
C PHE A 67 6.38 0.63 -18.59
N VAL A 68 5.61 0.38 -19.64
CA VAL A 68 4.36 -0.41 -19.56
C VAL A 68 4.65 -1.83 -19.11
N ALA A 69 5.70 -2.48 -19.65
CA ALA A 69 6.10 -3.82 -19.24
C ALA A 69 6.49 -3.87 -17.76
N ASN A 70 7.33 -2.96 -17.30
CA ASN A 70 7.75 -2.87 -15.90
C ASN A 70 6.59 -2.50 -14.98
N TYR A 71 5.70 -1.61 -15.41
CA TYR A 71 4.53 -1.23 -14.64
C TYR A 71 3.56 -2.40 -14.50
N THR A 72 3.26 -3.11 -15.59
CA THR A 72 2.39 -4.28 -15.57
C THR A 72 3.02 -5.46 -14.83
N ALA A 73 4.34 -5.66 -14.90
CA ALA A 73 5.04 -6.66 -14.09
C ALA A 73 4.98 -6.29 -12.58
N ASN A 74 5.20 -5.03 -12.23
CA ASN A 74 5.07 -4.54 -10.85
C ASN A 74 3.62 -4.51 -10.37
N ASP A 75 2.66 -4.26 -11.27
CA ASP A 75 1.23 -4.26 -10.95
C ASP A 75 0.70 -5.70 -10.84
N SER A 76 1.19 -6.64 -11.62
CA SER A 76 0.92 -8.07 -11.45
C SER A 76 1.52 -8.63 -10.17
N SER A 77 2.68 -8.16 -9.74
CA SER A 77 3.22 -8.47 -8.40
C SER A 77 2.45 -7.78 -7.27
N ASN A 78 1.81 -6.64 -7.53
CA ASN A 78 0.92 -5.94 -6.60
C ASN A 78 -0.55 -6.40 -6.69
N GLN A 79 -1.03 -6.88 -7.84
CA GLN A 79 -2.38 -7.43 -8.00
C GLN A 79 -2.46 -8.88 -7.51
N ASN A 80 -1.36 -9.61 -7.46
CA ASN A 80 -1.20 -10.86 -6.73
C ASN A 80 -0.91 -10.64 -5.24
N SER A 81 -1.23 -9.48 -4.66
CA SER A 81 -1.26 -9.36 -3.21
C SER A 81 -2.35 -10.30 -2.70
N PHE A 82 -1.88 -11.49 -2.37
CA PHE A 82 -2.63 -12.59 -1.81
C PHE A 82 -3.41 -12.08 -0.58
N PHE A 83 -4.69 -11.80 -0.79
CA PHE A 83 -5.58 -11.36 0.28
C PHE A 83 -6.47 -12.54 0.71
N ILE A 84 -6.40 -12.83 1.98
CA ILE A 84 -7.34 -13.74 2.64
C ILE A 84 -8.08 -12.96 3.70
N GLN A 85 -9.39 -13.14 3.72
CA GLN A 85 -10.21 -12.64 4.79
C GLN A 85 -9.91 -13.48 6.03
N THR A 86 -9.38 -12.83 7.04
CA THR A 86 -9.06 -13.44 8.33
C THR A 86 -9.86 -12.73 9.42
N ARG A 87 -9.95 -13.34 10.57
CA ARG A 87 -10.53 -12.72 11.78
C ARG A 87 -9.89 -11.36 12.08
N ASN A 88 -8.57 -11.23 11.88
CA ASN A 88 -7.87 -9.97 12.04
C ASN A 88 -8.35 -8.91 11.05
N THR A 89 -8.56 -9.28 9.79
CA THR A 89 -9.02 -8.34 8.74
C THR A 89 -10.46 -7.92 8.97
N GLU A 90 -11.34 -8.83 9.42
CA GLU A 90 -12.72 -8.53 9.77
C GLU A 90 -12.79 -7.57 10.96
N ALA A 91 -12.03 -7.84 12.02
CA ALA A 91 -11.95 -6.99 13.19
C ALA A 91 -11.38 -5.61 12.84
N ALA A 92 -10.36 -5.52 11.96
CA ALA A 92 -9.83 -4.26 11.47
C ALA A 92 -10.89 -3.47 10.71
N ASN A 93 -11.60 -4.10 9.78
CA ASN A 93 -12.69 -3.48 9.04
C ASN A 93 -13.77 -2.93 9.97
N TYR A 94 -14.15 -3.69 11.00
CA TYR A 94 -15.10 -3.24 12.01
C TYR A 94 -14.60 -2.01 12.77
N ILE A 95 -13.36 -2.07 13.30
CA ILE A 95 -12.76 -0.97 14.07
C ILE A 95 -12.64 0.30 13.22
N ILE A 96 -12.13 0.20 11.99
CA ILE A 96 -11.96 1.35 11.10
C ILE A 96 -13.33 1.95 10.76
N THR A 97 -14.30 1.12 10.39
CA THR A 97 -15.67 1.59 10.08
C THR A 97 -16.30 2.30 11.28
N LYS A 98 -16.18 1.74 12.48
CA LYS A 98 -16.70 2.38 13.71
C LYS A 98 -15.96 3.67 14.04
N SER A 99 -14.65 3.73 13.81
CA SER A 99 -13.87 4.95 14.02
C SER A 99 -14.29 6.07 13.07
N ILE A 100 -14.55 5.73 11.81
CA ILE A 100 -15.08 6.68 10.82
C ILE A 100 -16.48 7.19 11.24
N GLN A 101 -17.41 6.28 11.53
CA GLN A 101 -18.78 6.62 11.91
C GLN A 101 -18.88 7.50 13.14
N ARG A 102 -18.00 7.28 14.13
CA ARG A 102 -18.03 7.98 15.42
C ARG A 102 -16.94 9.04 15.56
N ARG A 103 -16.20 9.33 14.48
CA ARG A 103 -15.12 10.32 14.44
C ARG A 103 -14.08 10.14 15.55
N MET A 104 -13.63 8.89 15.73
CA MET A 104 -12.75 8.52 16.84
C MET A 104 -11.28 8.46 16.43
N LEU A 105 -10.43 8.67 17.43
CA LEU A 105 -9.04 8.22 17.41
C LEU A 105 -9.01 6.75 17.84
N SER A 106 -8.38 5.88 17.05
CA SER A 106 -8.28 4.44 17.31
C SER A 106 -6.90 3.89 16.96
N ALA A 107 -6.59 2.67 17.42
CA ALA A 107 -5.30 2.06 17.17
C ALA A 107 -5.41 0.56 16.85
N ILE A 108 -4.58 0.11 15.91
CA ILE A 108 -4.43 -1.29 15.49
C ILE A 108 -2.98 -1.69 15.72
N PHE A 109 -2.76 -2.68 16.55
CA PHE A 109 -1.44 -3.19 16.92
C PHE A 109 -1.22 -4.60 16.37
N GLY A 110 0.02 -5.06 16.39
CA GLY A 110 0.36 -6.46 16.12
C GLY A 110 1.79 -6.61 15.65
N ASN A 111 2.36 -7.78 15.80
CA ASN A 111 3.72 -8.04 15.37
C ASN A 111 3.90 -7.87 13.85
N ALA A 112 5.14 -7.72 13.41
CA ALA A 112 5.48 -7.69 11.99
C ALA A 112 5.01 -8.99 11.29
N GLY A 113 4.51 -8.85 10.07
CA GLY A 113 4.05 -10.00 9.29
C GLY A 113 2.65 -10.53 9.61
N PHE A 114 1.89 -9.91 10.53
CA PHE A 114 0.52 -10.34 10.85
C PHE A 114 -0.57 -9.79 9.90
N GLY A 115 -0.19 -9.14 8.80
CA GLY A 115 -1.12 -8.72 7.75
C GLY A 115 -1.77 -7.35 7.96
N LYS A 116 -1.36 -6.53 8.95
CA LYS A 116 -1.93 -5.20 9.22
C LYS A 116 -2.00 -4.30 8.00
N SER A 117 -0.84 -4.03 7.38
CA SER A 117 -0.76 -3.13 6.22
C SER A 117 -1.55 -3.67 5.02
N THR A 118 -1.60 -5.00 4.84
CA THR A 118 -2.42 -5.65 3.81
C THR A 118 -3.90 -5.42 4.05
N ALA A 119 -4.37 -5.62 5.29
CA ALA A 119 -5.76 -5.36 5.68
C ALA A 119 -6.15 -3.90 5.45
N ILE A 120 -5.28 -2.95 5.85
CA ILE A 120 -5.49 -1.53 5.66
C ILE A 120 -5.56 -1.16 4.17
N LYS A 121 -4.61 -1.61 3.36
CA LYS A 121 -4.58 -1.35 1.92
C LYS A 121 -5.83 -1.89 1.24
N GLN A 122 -6.29 -3.09 1.61
CA GLN A 122 -7.53 -3.67 1.10
C GLN A 122 -8.75 -2.84 1.51
N PHE A 123 -8.81 -2.37 2.77
CA PHE A 123 -9.90 -1.53 3.24
C PHE A 123 -10.01 -0.22 2.48
N ILE A 124 -8.88 0.43 2.16
CA ILE A 124 -8.87 1.74 1.49
C ILE A 124 -8.88 1.68 -0.03
N LYS A 125 -8.81 0.50 -0.64
CA LYS A 125 -8.65 0.30 -2.09
C LYS A 125 -9.66 1.11 -2.92
N ASP A 126 -10.92 1.11 -2.51
CA ASP A 126 -12.01 1.78 -3.23
C ASP A 126 -12.57 2.99 -2.42
N ARG A 127 -11.73 3.59 -1.57
CA ARG A 127 -12.12 4.69 -0.67
C ARG A 127 -11.27 5.94 -0.90
N PRO A 128 -11.65 6.80 -1.84
CA PRO A 128 -10.90 8.02 -2.17
C PRO A 128 -10.90 9.04 -1.02
N GLU A 129 -11.79 8.90 -0.05
CA GLU A 129 -11.83 9.69 1.18
C GLU A 129 -10.70 9.34 2.16
N ALA A 130 -10.00 8.22 1.98
CA ALA A 130 -8.91 7.79 2.83
C ALA A 130 -7.63 8.61 2.58
N ILE A 131 -7.04 9.14 3.63
CA ILE A 131 -5.69 9.70 3.63
C ILE A 131 -4.77 8.66 4.28
N TYR A 132 -4.02 7.93 3.46
CA TYR A 132 -3.05 6.95 3.95
C TYR A 132 -1.65 7.57 4.01
N ILE A 133 -1.02 7.46 5.18
CA ILE A 133 0.34 7.92 5.47
C ILE A 133 1.12 6.75 6.05
N LYS A 134 2.30 6.47 5.49
CA LYS A 134 3.23 5.49 6.03
C LYS A 134 4.40 6.22 6.68
N ALA A 135 4.56 6.08 7.99
CA ALA A 135 5.67 6.65 8.72
C ALA A 135 6.97 5.82 8.55
N ASN A 136 8.11 6.42 8.87
CA ASN A 136 9.41 5.76 8.92
C ASN A 136 10.27 6.42 10.01
N ASN A 137 11.46 5.88 10.24
CA ASN A 137 12.38 6.35 11.29
C ASN A 137 12.89 7.80 11.13
N LEU A 138 12.80 8.37 9.93
CA LEU A 138 13.18 9.77 9.65
C LEU A 138 12.00 10.74 9.72
N PHE A 139 10.78 10.21 9.95
CA PHE A 139 9.54 10.97 9.89
C PHE A 139 9.47 12.05 10.97
N THR A 140 9.26 13.29 10.57
CA THR A 140 9.13 14.45 11.47
C THR A 140 7.70 15.00 11.49
N THR A 141 7.41 15.85 12.48
CA THR A 141 6.12 16.57 12.54
C THR A 141 5.90 17.47 11.32
N LYS A 142 6.98 17.99 10.75
CA LYS A 142 6.92 18.81 9.54
C LYS A 142 6.54 17.95 8.34
N ASP A 143 7.17 16.79 8.17
CA ASP A 143 6.84 15.85 7.08
C ASP A 143 5.37 15.43 7.15
N PHE A 144 4.87 15.18 8.36
CA PHE A 144 3.47 14.82 8.58
C PHE A 144 2.51 15.91 8.07
N LEU A 145 2.75 17.16 8.43
CA LEU A 145 1.93 18.29 7.99
C LEU A 145 2.07 18.52 6.47
N GLU A 146 3.27 18.42 5.91
CA GLU A 146 3.50 18.60 4.46
C GLU A 146 2.79 17.53 3.65
N ILE A 147 2.83 16.27 4.07
CA ILE A 147 2.10 15.17 3.43
C ILE A 147 0.58 15.42 3.51
N LEU A 148 0.07 15.87 4.66
CA LEU A 148 -1.35 16.21 4.78
C LEU A 148 -1.73 17.34 3.82
N CYS A 149 -0.92 18.39 3.72
CA CYS A 149 -1.15 19.47 2.78
C CYS A 149 -1.20 19.00 1.32
N GLU A 150 -0.26 18.13 0.94
CA GLU A 150 -0.24 17.53 -0.39
C GLU A 150 -1.49 16.70 -0.67
N LYS A 151 -1.87 15.82 0.26
CA LYS A 151 -3.07 14.97 0.16
C LYS A 151 -4.39 15.77 0.14
N LEU A 152 -4.39 16.93 0.75
CA LEU A 152 -5.52 17.86 0.80
C LEU A 152 -5.49 18.91 -0.32
N ASN A 153 -4.49 18.87 -1.22
CA ASN A 153 -4.26 19.85 -2.29
C ASN A 153 -4.19 21.30 -1.78
N LEU A 154 -3.61 21.50 -0.60
CA LEU A 154 -3.42 22.84 -0.03
C LEU A 154 -2.16 23.46 -0.59
N LYS A 155 -2.21 24.79 -0.81
CA LYS A 155 -0.99 25.56 -1.12
C LYS A 155 -0.04 25.46 0.06
N LYS A 156 1.25 25.20 -0.21
CA LYS A 156 2.30 25.21 0.82
C LYS A 156 2.43 26.62 1.38
N GLU A 157 1.62 26.93 2.37
CA GLU A 157 1.79 28.13 3.15
C GLU A 157 2.95 27.98 4.11
N SER A 158 3.61 29.08 4.37
CA SER A 158 5.02 29.12 4.64
C SER A 158 5.50 28.61 5.99
N ARG A 159 4.75 28.28 7.03
CA ARG A 159 5.38 27.69 8.26
C ARG A 159 4.42 27.35 9.42
N GLY A 160 4.71 26.24 10.09
CA GLY A 160 4.34 25.90 11.46
C GLY A 160 2.83 25.97 11.75
N ARG A 161 2.42 26.95 12.52
CA ARG A 161 1.02 27.10 12.96
C ARG A 161 0.04 27.42 11.84
N SER A 162 0.48 28.17 10.82
CA SER A 162 -0.35 28.49 9.65
C SER A 162 -0.67 27.22 8.85
N LEU A 163 0.31 26.34 8.69
CA LEU A 163 0.14 25.05 8.01
C LEU A 163 -0.82 24.13 8.77
N PHE A 164 -0.67 24.05 10.09
CA PHE A 164 -1.55 23.31 10.96
C PHE A 164 -3.00 23.81 10.84
N ASN A 165 -3.21 25.12 10.97
CA ASN A 165 -4.54 25.71 10.86
C ASN A 165 -5.18 25.47 9.48
N ALA A 166 -4.40 25.52 8.41
CA ALA A 166 -4.89 25.24 7.06
C ALA A 166 -5.33 23.77 6.91
N VAL A 167 -4.57 22.84 7.47
CA VAL A 167 -4.92 21.40 7.50
C VAL A 167 -6.21 21.17 8.28
N VAL A 168 -6.30 21.67 9.52
CA VAL A 168 -7.51 21.55 10.36
C VAL A 168 -8.74 22.09 9.65
N LYS A 169 -8.66 23.34 9.17
CA LYS A 169 -9.77 23.99 8.46
C LYS A 169 -10.19 23.25 7.19
N SER A 170 -9.26 22.61 6.51
CA SER A 170 -9.58 21.78 5.34
C SER A 170 -10.29 20.51 5.75
N LEU A 171 -9.79 19.82 6.77
CA LEU A 171 -10.35 18.56 7.29
C LEU A 171 -11.77 18.74 7.87
N GLU A 172 -12.05 19.89 8.50
CA GLU A 172 -13.41 20.21 8.99
C GLU A 172 -14.47 20.28 7.89
N ARG A 173 -14.04 20.63 6.65
CA ARG A 173 -14.95 20.89 5.52
C ARG A 173 -15.20 19.67 4.64
N ILE A 174 -14.39 18.65 4.76
CA ILE A 174 -14.43 17.47 3.90
C ILE A 174 -14.54 16.21 4.74
N ASP A 175 -15.36 15.27 4.28
CA ASP A 175 -15.51 13.99 4.97
C ASP A 175 -14.37 13.05 4.60
N ARG A 176 -13.29 13.11 5.37
CA ARG A 176 -12.07 12.33 5.21
C ARG A 176 -11.73 11.59 6.49
N PHE A 177 -10.92 10.55 6.38
CA PHE A 177 -10.29 9.90 7.52
C PHE A 177 -8.81 9.64 7.24
N ILE A 178 -8.03 9.57 8.30
CA ILE A 178 -6.56 9.42 8.20
C ILE A 178 -6.17 8.07 8.78
N ILE A 179 -5.35 7.31 8.05
CA ILE A 179 -4.69 6.10 8.54
C ILE A 179 -3.19 6.34 8.51
N ILE A 180 -2.55 6.15 9.67
CA ILE A 180 -1.10 6.27 9.80
C ILE A 180 -0.54 4.88 10.06
N ASP A 181 0.14 4.31 9.06
CA ASP A 181 0.79 3.00 9.16
C ASP A 181 2.24 3.16 9.63
N GLU A 182 2.77 2.13 10.30
CA GLU A 182 4.06 2.14 10.98
C GLU A 182 4.19 3.29 12.00
N ALA A 183 3.08 3.60 12.68
CA ALA A 183 2.98 4.73 13.61
C ALA A 183 3.91 4.61 14.83
N GLU A 184 4.56 3.49 15.07
CA GLU A 184 5.64 3.33 16.05
C GLU A 184 6.88 4.20 15.78
N TRP A 185 7.00 4.72 14.56
CA TRP A 185 8.08 5.64 14.19
C TRP A 185 7.74 7.11 14.49
N LEU A 186 6.49 7.41 14.86
CA LEU A 186 6.12 8.75 15.24
C LEU A 186 6.75 9.10 16.59
N LYS A 187 7.41 10.25 16.63
CA LYS A 187 7.91 10.83 17.87
C LYS A 187 6.77 11.48 18.66
N ASP A 188 6.95 11.67 19.96
CA ASP A 188 5.95 12.24 20.88
C ASP A 188 5.33 13.53 20.35
N LYS A 189 6.15 14.46 19.86
CA LYS A 189 5.69 15.71 19.25
C LYS A 189 4.77 15.49 18.04
N THR A 190 5.01 14.44 17.26
CA THR A 190 4.19 14.12 16.10
C THR A 190 2.90 13.42 16.53
N LEU A 191 2.97 12.55 17.54
CA LEU A 191 1.79 11.93 18.14
C LEU A 191 0.87 12.99 18.78
N ASP A 192 1.45 14.00 19.46
CA ASP A 192 0.68 15.12 19.99
C ASP A 192 0.05 15.97 18.88
N MET A 193 0.78 16.19 17.78
CA MET A 193 0.21 16.86 16.59
C MET A 193 -0.96 16.07 15.98
N VAL A 194 -0.87 14.75 15.90
CA VAL A 194 -1.96 13.88 15.45
C VAL A 194 -3.20 14.05 16.33
N ARG A 195 -3.00 14.06 17.67
CA ARG A 195 -4.07 14.30 18.63
C ARG A 195 -4.72 15.68 18.43
N ASN A 196 -3.91 16.74 18.29
CA ASN A 196 -4.42 18.10 18.12
C ASN A 196 -5.25 18.20 16.82
N ILE A 197 -4.79 17.60 15.72
CA ILE A 197 -5.58 17.56 14.48
C ILE A 197 -6.91 16.84 14.70
N TRP A 198 -6.89 15.67 15.37
CA TRP A 198 -8.13 14.95 15.66
C TRP A 198 -9.08 15.76 16.54
N GLU A 199 -8.58 16.37 17.62
CA GLU A 199 -9.42 17.16 18.55
C GLU A 199 -10.02 18.40 17.88
N GLU A 200 -9.23 19.12 17.07
CA GLU A 200 -9.69 20.35 16.43
C GLU A 200 -10.56 20.10 15.19
N SER A 201 -10.19 19.15 14.32
CA SER A 201 -10.92 18.89 13.07
C SER A 201 -12.03 17.85 13.22
N ASN A 202 -12.08 17.10 14.32
CA ASN A 202 -12.96 15.96 14.51
C ASN A 202 -12.85 14.90 13.38
N THR A 203 -11.67 14.82 12.73
CA THR A 203 -11.39 13.86 11.64
C THR A 203 -11.02 12.51 12.23
N PRO A 204 -11.65 11.40 11.80
CA PRO A 204 -11.27 10.06 12.27
C PRO A 204 -9.81 9.76 11.97
N ILE A 205 -9.05 9.29 12.96
CA ILE A 205 -7.64 8.91 12.80
C ILE A 205 -7.43 7.50 13.33
N ILE A 206 -6.78 6.67 12.53
CA ILE A 206 -6.43 5.29 12.88
C ILE A 206 -4.91 5.15 12.88
N LEU A 207 -4.34 4.87 14.04
CA LEU A 207 -2.92 4.56 14.19
C LEU A 207 -2.72 3.05 13.99
N VAL A 208 -1.81 2.67 13.12
CA VAL A 208 -1.49 1.27 12.85
C VAL A 208 -0.01 1.05 13.08
N GLY A 209 0.35 0.02 13.85
CA GLY A 209 1.76 -0.22 14.15
C GLY A 209 2.04 -1.55 14.83
N THR A 210 3.29 -1.73 15.22
CA THR A 210 3.72 -2.89 16.01
C THR A 210 3.34 -2.74 17.50
N LEU A 211 3.66 -3.75 18.30
CA LEU A 211 3.48 -3.65 19.76
C LEU A 211 4.33 -2.52 20.37
N LYS A 212 5.38 -2.06 19.67
CA LYS A 212 6.15 -0.87 20.07
C LYS A 212 5.28 0.39 20.08
N LEU A 213 4.36 0.55 19.12
CA LEU A 213 3.40 1.66 19.14
C LEU A 213 2.58 1.65 20.44
N LYS A 214 2.12 0.46 20.87
CA LYS A 214 1.36 0.32 22.13
C LYS A 214 2.19 0.74 23.36
N GLN A 215 3.48 0.51 23.33
CA GLN A 215 4.41 0.97 24.38
C GLN A 215 4.63 2.48 24.29
N ASN A 216 4.89 3.00 23.08
CA ASN A 216 5.09 4.43 22.85
C ASN A 216 3.88 5.26 23.32
N LEU A 217 2.65 4.79 23.06
CA LEU A 217 1.43 5.49 23.46
C LEU A 217 1.25 5.60 24.98
N LYS A 218 1.86 4.71 25.76
CA LYS A 218 1.89 4.82 27.23
C LYS A 218 2.94 5.80 27.73
N GLY A 219 3.97 6.11 26.90
CA GLY A 219 5.14 6.88 27.30
C GLY A 219 6.02 6.14 28.32
N ASN A 220 7.24 6.60 28.52
CA ASN A 220 8.17 5.98 29.47
C ASN A 220 7.77 6.21 30.95
N ASN A 221 7.06 7.30 31.25
CA ASN A 221 6.62 7.68 32.59
C ASN A 221 5.18 8.20 32.60
N GLY A 222 4.32 7.74 31.68
CA GLY A 222 2.95 8.27 31.57
C GLY A 222 2.85 9.61 30.82
N GLU A 223 3.93 10.05 30.18
CA GLU A 223 3.99 11.34 29.47
C GLU A 223 2.94 11.45 28.34
N LEU A 224 2.48 10.32 27.79
CA LEU A 224 1.46 10.25 26.75
C LEU A 224 0.14 9.63 27.23
N ASP A 225 -0.08 9.45 28.53
CA ASP A 225 -1.32 8.91 29.10
C ASP A 225 -2.56 9.69 28.63
N TYR A 226 -2.40 11.00 28.43
CA TYR A 226 -3.46 11.85 27.91
C TYR A 226 -3.86 11.47 26.46
N LEU A 227 -2.90 11.00 25.64
CA LEU A 227 -3.18 10.50 24.28
C LEU A 227 -3.77 9.10 24.34
N ASP A 228 -3.17 8.23 25.17
CA ASP A 228 -3.66 6.85 25.35
C ASP A 228 -5.12 6.83 25.80
N SER A 229 -5.52 7.71 26.71
CA SER A 229 -6.90 7.84 27.19
C SER A 229 -7.93 8.23 26.11
N ARG A 230 -7.49 8.83 25.01
CA ARG A 230 -8.35 9.27 23.91
C ARG A 230 -8.56 8.19 22.85
N ILE A 231 -7.70 7.15 22.85
CA ILE A 231 -7.84 6.03 21.93
C ILE A 231 -8.95 5.10 22.45
N ARG A 232 -10.14 5.22 21.86
CA ARG A 232 -11.34 4.52 22.33
C ARG A 232 -11.47 3.09 21.82
N LEU A 233 -10.99 2.82 20.61
CA LEU A 233 -11.04 1.48 20.02
C LEU A 233 -9.62 0.99 19.76
N ARG A 234 -9.34 -0.22 20.20
CA ARG A 234 -8.03 -0.87 20.07
C ARG A 234 -8.20 -2.29 19.58
N LEU A 235 -7.37 -2.68 18.64
CA LEU A 235 -7.30 -4.04 18.11
C LEU A 235 -5.85 -4.51 18.17
N THR A 236 -5.63 -5.74 18.59
CA THR A 236 -4.32 -6.38 18.46
C THR A 236 -4.46 -7.54 17.48
N PHE A 237 -3.71 -7.48 16.38
CA PHE A 237 -3.59 -8.60 15.43
C PHE A 237 -2.83 -9.73 16.08
N GLU A 238 -3.35 -10.91 15.91
CA GLU A 238 -2.78 -12.17 16.40
C GLU A 238 -2.26 -13.01 15.23
N ARG A 239 -1.59 -14.10 15.56
CA ARG A 239 -1.20 -15.12 14.57
C ARG A 239 -2.44 -15.75 13.96
N LEU A 240 -2.27 -16.31 12.75
CA LEU A 240 -3.33 -17.06 12.09
C LEU A 240 -3.76 -18.24 12.98
N LYS A 241 -5.06 -18.46 13.08
CA LYS A 241 -5.59 -19.71 13.63
C LYS A 241 -5.38 -20.85 12.63
N ASP A 242 -5.49 -22.07 13.12
CA ASP A 242 -5.27 -23.27 12.31
C ASP A 242 -6.20 -23.33 11.09
N GLU A 243 -7.45 -22.89 11.23
CA GLU A 243 -8.43 -22.82 10.14
C GLU A 243 -8.01 -21.79 9.09
N GLU A 244 -7.62 -20.59 9.52
CA GLU A 244 -7.15 -19.54 8.62
C GLU A 244 -5.87 -19.95 7.89
N LEU A 245 -4.95 -20.65 8.57
CA LEU A 245 -3.73 -21.15 7.94
C LEU A 245 -4.04 -22.27 6.93
N LYS A 246 -5.02 -23.12 7.19
CA LYS A 246 -5.51 -24.10 6.22
C LYS A 246 -6.03 -23.41 4.96
N ASP A 247 -6.84 -22.35 5.12
CA ASP A 247 -7.38 -21.58 3.98
C ASP A 247 -6.25 -20.93 3.18
N VAL A 248 -5.21 -20.41 3.88
CA VAL A 248 -3.99 -19.91 3.22
C VAL A 248 -3.35 -21.02 2.39
N CYS A 249 -3.06 -22.17 2.98
CA CYS A 249 -2.41 -23.30 2.32
C CYS A 249 -3.25 -23.83 1.13
N GLN A 250 -4.55 -23.93 1.30
CA GLN A 250 -5.46 -24.42 0.26
C GLN A 250 -5.46 -23.54 -0.98
N LYS A 251 -5.33 -22.22 -0.83
CA LYS A 251 -5.22 -21.29 -1.99
C LYS A 251 -3.95 -21.53 -2.82
N PHE A 252 -2.91 -22.08 -2.21
CA PHE A 252 -1.69 -22.49 -2.92
C PHE A 252 -1.73 -23.96 -3.36
N GLY A 253 -2.83 -24.68 -3.12
CA GLY A 253 -2.94 -26.11 -3.41
C GLY A 253 -2.12 -27.01 -2.47
N VAL A 254 -1.74 -26.49 -1.30
CA VAL A 254 -0.89 -27.20 -0.32
C VAL A 254 -1.72 -27.78 0.83
N ASN A 255 -1.65 -29.10 1.01
CA ASN A 255 -2.37 -29.79 2.07
C ASN A 255 -1.58 -29.87 3.39
N ALA A 256 -0.26 -29.72 3.34
CA ALA A 256 0.65 -29.89 4.50
C ALA A 256 0.67 -28.68 5.46
N TRP A 257 -0.49 -28.14 5.80
CA TRP A 257 -0.63 -26.92 6.62
C TRP A 257 0.02 -27.02 8.00
N LYS A 258 0.09 -28.23 8.61
CA LYS A 258 0.78 -28.45 9.90
C LYS A 258 2.26 -28.15 9.78
N LYS A 259 2.88 -28.61 8.70
CA LYS A 259 4.30 -28.31 8.41
C LYS A 259 4.53 -26.82 8.19
N VAL A 260 3.64 -26.17 7.44
CA VAL A 260 3.67 -24.70 7.28
C VAL A 260 3.56 -23.99 8.62
N LYS A 261 2.66 -24.45 9.52
CA LYS A 261 2.54 -23.93 10.88
C LYS A 261 3.84 -24.01 11.67
N ASP A 262 4.48 -25.18 11.66
CA ASP A 262 5.73 -25.42 12.39
C ASP A 262 6.87 -24.54 11.87
N LEU A 263 6.99 -24.40 10.55
CA LEU A 263 8.04 -23.62 9.91
C LEU A 263 7.85 -22.10 10.07
N THR A 264 6.61 -21.60 10.09
CA THR A 264 6.28 -20.17 10.07
C THR A 264 5.70 -19.62 11.37
N ASN A 265 5.41 -20.50 12.32
CA ASN A 265 4.76 -20.19 13.59
C ASN A 265 3.44 -19.38 13.37
N SER A 266 2.68 -19.75 12.34
CA SER A 266 1.42 -19.09 11.92
C SER A 266 1.57 -17.59 11.65
N ASN A 267 2.75 -17.11 11.30
CA ASN A 267 2.96 -15.74 10.83
C ASN A 267 2.50 -15.64 9.38
N PHE A 268 1.55 -14.75 9.10
CA PHE A 268 0.94 -14.62 7.78
C PHE A 268 1.96 -14.35 6.66
N ARG A 269 2.90 -13.42 6.89
CA ARG A 269 3.92 -13.07 5.89
C ARG A 269 4.87 -14.23 5.61
N LEU A 270 5.32 -14.90 6.68
CA LEU A 270 6.22 -16.05 6.52
C LEU A 270 5.51 -17.22 5.85
N ALA A 271 4.23 -17.46 6.17
CA ALA A 271 3.45 -18.50 5.52
C ALA A 271 3.24 -18.21 4.03
N ALA A 272 2.90 -16.97 3.68
CA ALA A 272 2.76 -16.57 2.27
C ALA A 272 4.07 -16.76 1.50
N PHE A 273 5.19 -16.24 2.00
CA PHE A 273 6.50 -16.40 1.36
C PHE A 273 6.92 -17.87 1.23
N LEU A 274 6.72 -18.67 2.29
CA LEU A 274 7.04 -20.08 2.25
C LEU A 274 6.25 -20.81 1.15
N LEU A 275 4.98 -20.50 1.02
CA LEU A 275 4.11 -21.15 0.03
C LEU A 275 4.40 -20.69 -1.39
N GLU A 276 4.74 -19.41 -1.59
CA GLU A 276 5.20 -18.88 -2.88
C GLU A 276 6.49 -19.59 -3.32
N GLU A 277 7.52 -19.59 -2.49
CA GLU A 277 8.81 -20.23 -2.79
C GLU A 277 8.69 -21.75 -2.97
N ALA A 278 7.84 -22.40 -2.14
CA ALA A 278 7.61 -23.83 -2.29
C ALA A 278 6.92 -24.19 -3.62
N LYS A 279 6.01 -23.31 -4.08
CA LYS A 279 5.35 -23.49 -5.37
C LYS A 279 6.31 -23.31 -6.52
N ASP A 280 7.15 -22.28 -6.48
CA ASP A 280 8.15 -22.02 -7.51
C ASP A 280 9.16 -23.19 -7.60
N LEU A 281 9.60 -23.74 -6.46
CA LEU A 281 10.46 -24.93 -6.41
C LEU A 281 9.76 -26.18 -6.98
N ALA A 282 8.49 -26.38 -6.64
CA ALA A 282 7.70 -27.51 -7.13
C ALA A 282 7.55 -27.44 -8.66
N ASP A 283 7.22 -26.26 -9.19
CA ASP A 283 7.07 -26.01 -10.63
C ASP A 283 8.39 -26.24 -11.38
N MET A 284 9.55 -25.82 -10.83
CA MET A 284 10.87 -26.07 -11.39
C MET A 284 11.21 -27.56 -11.51
N HIS A 285 10.71 -28.37 -10.58
CA HIS A 285 10.98 -29.81 -10.53
C HIS A 285 9.84 -30.66 -11.11
N GLY A 286 8.77 -30.05 -11.60
CA GLY A 286 7.59 -30.75 -12.15
C GLY A 286 6.90 -31.63 -11.10
N LYS A 287 6.87 -31.20 -9.81
CA LYS A 287 6.31 -31.93 -8.68
C LYS A 287 5.19 -31.12 -8.01
N GLU A 288 4.39 -31.79 -7.21
CA GLU A 288 3.50 -31.11 -6.25
C GLU A 288 4.28 -30.69 -4.99
N VAL A 289 3.76 -29.69 -4.28
CA VAL A 289 4.37 -29.21 -3.03
C VAL A 289 4.15 -30.25 -1.93
N ASP A 290 5.23 -30.90 -1.52
CA ASP A 290 5.30 -31.84 -0.40
C ASP A 290 6.05 -31.22 0.80
N GLU A 291 6.22 -32.02 1.87
CA GLU A 291 6.93 -31.54 3.07
C GLU A 291 8.41 -31.30 2.83
N ASP A 292 9.04 -32.04 1.94
CA ASP A 292 10.47 -31.89 1.63
C ASP A 292 10.72 -30.57 0.85
N ILE A 293 9.84 -30.24 -0.09
CA ILE A 293 9.86 -28.97 -0.81
C ILE A 293 9.60 -27.80 0.17
N LEU A 294 8.67 -27.93 1.11
CA LEU A 294 8.44 -26.91 2.15
C LEU A 294 9.68 -26.70 3.04
N ILE A 295 10.37 -27.77 3.41
CA ILE A 295 11.62 -27.68 4.18
C ILE A 295 12.69 -26.98 3.36
N ALA A 296 12.88 -27.37 2.08
CA ALA A 296 13.84 -26.73 1.19
C ALA A 296 13.55 -25.23 1.01
N ALA A 297 12.29 -24.87 0.72
CA ALA A 297 11.88 -23.47 0.60
C ALA A 297 12.11 -22.70 1.91
N SER A 298 11.90 -23.31 3.07
CA SER A 298 12.10 -22.65 4.36
C SER A 298 13.56 -22.25 4.64
N THR A 299 14.53 -22.88 3.99
CA THR A 299 15.96 -22.50 4.09
C THR A 299 16.29 -21.21 3.35
N MET A 300 15.48 -20.83 2.36
CA MET A 300 15.64 -19.63 1.56
C MET A 300 15.00 -18.39 2.22
N ILE A 301 14.15 -18.60 3.23
CA ILE A 301 13.42 -17.54 3.91
C ILE A 301 14.16 -17.10 5.18
N VAL A 302 14.50 -15.83 5.25
CA VAL A 302 15.09 -15.24 6.46
C VAL A 302 14.01 -15.15 7.54
N LYS A 303 14.27 -15.80 8.66
CA LYS A 303 13.38 -15.81 9.84
C LYS A 303 13.54 -14.56 10.69
#